data_da859c66118ac50a1ca9132954242730
#
_entry.id   da859c66118ac50a1ca9132954242730
#
_cell.length_a   1.000
_cell.length_b   1.000
_cell.length_c   1.000
_cell.angle_alpha   90.00
_cell.angle_beta   90.00
_cell.angle_gamma   90.00
#
_symmetry.space_group_name_H-M   'P 1'
#
loop_
_entity.id
_entity.type
_entity.pdbx_description
1 polymer ?
#
loop_
_entity_poly.entity_id
_entity_poly.type
_entity_poly.pdbx_seq_one_letter_code
_entity_poly.pdbx_strand_id
1 'polypeptide(L)'
;MKYFLSFDVGTTAMKCILFDTGFNMAAKVSKEYSLVIENGYTELDPEVYYNTLCTCISEILNTGVNRDDILSITFTTQGETFLCVDKGGKPLTR
;
A
#
# COMPACT_ATOMS: atom_id res chain seq x y z
N MET A 1 -14.22 16.47 9.38
CA MET A 1 -12.82 16.36 9.79
C MET A 1 -11.98 15.92 8.59
N LYS A 2 -10.76 16.42 8.47
CA LYS A 2 -9.87 16.09 7.36
C LYS A 2 -8.78 15.13 7.85
N TYR A 3 -8.24 14.36 6.90
CA TYR A 3 -7.31 13.26 7.21
C TYR A 3 -6.15 13.20 6.23
N PHE A 4 -5.07 12.56 6.68
CA PHE A 4 -3.94 12.16 5.85
C PHE A 4 -3.83 10.64 5.89
N LEU A 5 -3.59 10.02 4.74
CA LEU A 5 -3.44 8.58 4.63
C LEU A 5 -1.98 8.27 4.35
N SER A 6 -1.38 7.41 5.16
CA SER A 6 0.03 7.04 5.05
C SER A 6 0.17 5.54 4.83
N PHE A 7 0.95 5.17 3.83
CA PHE A 7 1.27 3.77 3.55
C PHE A 7 2.73 3.49 3.82
N ASP A 8 2.98 2.43 4.56
CA ASP A 8 4.32 1.87 4.73
C ASP A 8 4.35 0.56 3.94
N VAL A 9 5.02 0.58 2.80
CA VAL A 9 5.09 -0.56 1.88
C VAL A 9 6.37 -1.34 2.19
N GLY A 10 6.24 -2.34 3.04
CA GLY A 10 7.36 -3.16 3.46
C GLY A 10 7.55 -4.40 2.58
N THR A 11 8.53 -5.20 2.93
CA THR A 11 8.89 -6.42 2.18
C THR A 11 7.84 -7.52 2.35
N THR A 12 7.25 -7.66 3.53
CA THR A 12 6.31 -8.74 3.84
C THR A 12 4.94 -8.25 4.26
N ALA A 13 4.76 -6.94 4.43
CA ALA A 13 3.50 -6.38 4.88
C ALA A 13 3.35 -4.94 4.41
N MET A 14 2.11 -4.53 4.25
CA MET A 14 1.74 -3.15 3.97
C MET A 14 0.93 -2.65 5.15
N LYS A 15 1.30 -1.48 5.68
CA LYS A 15 0.56 -0.80 6.73
C LYS A 15 -0.04 0.47 6.18
N CYS A 16 -1.30 0.70 6.54
CA CYS A 16 -2.02 1.89 6.12
C CYS A 16 -2.56 2.57 7.37
N ILE A 17 -2.19 3.82 7.58
CA ILE A 17 -2.58 4.56 8.78
C ILE A 17 -3.29 5.83 8.34
N LEU A 18 -4.45 6.07 8.95
CA LEU A 18 -5.21 7.29 8.76
C LEU A 18 -4.95 8.21 9.94
N PHE A 19 -4.40 9.40 9.67
CA PHE A 19 -4.16 10.43 10.68
C PHE A 19 -5.14 11.57 10.49
N ASP A 20 -5.63 12.15 11.58
CA ASP A 20 -6.34 13.42 11.51
C ASP A 20 -5.34 14.57 11.36
N THR A 21 -5.83 15.81 11.22
CA THR A 21 -4.96 16.96 11.01
C THR A 21 -4.15 17.34 12.24
N GLY A 22 -4.45 16.77 13.40
CA GLY A 22 -3.65 16.90 14.61
C GLY A 22 -2.61 15.78 14.75
N PHE A 23 -2.45 14.95 13.71
CA PHE A 23 -1.53 13.80 13.68
C PHE A 23 -1.87 12.71 14.68
N ASN A 24 -3.14 12.62 15.08
CA ASN A 24 -3.62 11.51 15.87
C ASN A 24 -4.04 10.36 14.95
N MET A 25 -3.70 9.13 15.34
CA MET A 25 -4.10 7.96 14.56
C MET A 25 -5.60 7.74 14.68
N ALA A 26 -6.31 7.82 13.55
CA ALA A 26 -7.75 7.60 13.50
C ALA A 26 -8.10 6.15 13.15
N ALA A 27 -7.29 5.51 12.31
CA ALA A 27 -7.49 4.11 11.91
C ALA A 27 -6.19 3.50 11.42
N LYS A 28 -6.09 2.18 11.48
CA LYS A 28 -4.92 1.46 11.01
C LYS A 28 -5.34 0.12 10.42
N VAL A 29 -4.76 -0.20 9.27
CA VAL A 29 -4.93 -1.50 8.61
C VAL A 29 -3.55 -2.04 8.28
N SER A 30 -3.32 -3.31 8.57
CA SER A 30 -2.07 -3.98 8.22
C SER A 30 -2.39 -5.29 7.50
N LYS A 31 -1.76 -5.51 6.35
CA LYS A 31 -1.95 -6.71 5.56
C LYS A 31 -0.60 -7.30 5.22
N GLU A 32 -0.46 -8.60 5.42
CA GLU A 32 0.73 -9.34 5.05
C GLU A 32 0.59 -9.87 3.62
N TYR A 33 1.72 -10.03 2.95
CA TYR A 33 1.76 -10.68 1.64
C TYR A 33 3.00 -11.56 1.57
N SER A 34 2.93 -12.58 0.73
CA SER A 34 4.01 -13.54 0.58
C SER A 34 4.94 -13.17 -0.57
N LEU A 35 6.23 -13.38 -0.36
CA LEU A 35 7.22 -13.29 -1.42
C LEU A 35 7.05 -14.47 -2.38
N VAL A 36 7.31 -14.24 -3.66
CA VAL A 36 7.36 -15.29 -4.66
C VAL A 36 8.78 -15.85 -4.67
N ILE A 37 8.93 -17.16 -4.40
CA ILE A 37 10.24 -17.84 -4.43
C ILE A 37 10.20 -18.81 -5.60
N GLU A 38 11.02 -18.53 -6.60
CA GLU A 38 11.01 -19.27 -7.85
C GLU A 38 12.41 -19.29 -8.45
N ASN A 39 12.86 -20.48 -8.83
CA ASN A 39 14.20 -20.67 -9.42
C ASN A 39 15.36 -20.10 -8.59
N GLY A 40 15.23 -20.14 -7.27
CA GLY A 40 16.23 -19.62 -6.35
C GLY A 40 16.17 -18.12 -6.12
N TYR A 41 15.23 -17.42 -6.73
CA TYR A 41 15.02 -15.98 -6.55
C TYR A 41 13.84 -15.71 -5.64
N THR A 42 13.97 -14.66 -4.84
CA THR A 42 12.88 -14.17 -4.00
C THR A 42 12.36 -12.87 -4.61
N GLU A 43 11.10 -12.86 -5.01
CA GLU A 43 10.50 -11.72 -5.72
C GLU A 43 9.14 -11.37 -5.13
N LEU A 44 8.66 -10.16 -5.41
CA LEU A 44 7.31 -9.73 -5.09
C LEU A 44 6.55 -9.50 -6.39
N ASP A 45 5.33 -10.03 -6.43
CA ASP A 45 4.43 -9.81 -7.56
C ASP A 45 3.81 -8.41 -7.42
N PRO A 46 3.99 -7.52 -8.40
CA PRO A 46 3.40 -6.17 -8.32
C PRO A 46 1.88 -6.16 -8.22
N GLU A 47 1.19 -7.17 -8.75
CA GLU A 47 -0.25 -7.30 -8.60
C GLU A 47 -0.66 -7.50 -7.14
N VAL A 48 0.17 -8.20 -6.37
CA VAL A 48 -0.07 -8.40 -4.93
C VAL A 48 0.00 -7.06 -4.21
N TYR A 49 0.99 -6.22 -4.54
CA TYR A 49 1.10 -4.88 -3.97
C TYR A 49 -0.15 -4.05 -4.27
N TYR A 50 -0.55 -4.01 -5.52
CA TYR A 50 -1.70 -3.21 -5.95
C TYR A 50 -2.99 -3.68 -5.28
N ASN A 51 -3.22 -4.98 -5.26
CA ASN A 51 -4.43 -5.54 -4.66
C ASN A 51 -4.46 -5.31 -3.15
N THR A 52 -3.31 -5.40 -2.49
CA THR A 52 -3.19 -5.12 -1.06
C THR A 52 -3.47 -3.65 -0.76
N LEU A 53 -2.96 -2.75 -1.61
CA LEU A 53 -3.22 -1.32 -1.49
C LEU A 53 -4.72 -1.03 -1.56
N CYS A 54 -5.40 -1.60 -2.55
CA CYS A 54 -6.85 -1.42 -2.72
C CYS A 54 -7.63 -1.96 -1.52
N THR A 55 -7.21 -3.12 -0.99
CA THR A 55 -7.84 -3.71 0.19
C THR A 55 -7.69 -2.81 1.41
N CYS A 56 -6.49 -2.26 1.63
CA CYS A 56 -6.24 -1.36 2.74
C CYS A 56 -7.11 -0.11 2.65
N ILE A 57 -7.22 0.48 1.47
CA ILE A 57 -8.06 1.67 1.25
C ILE A 57 -9.52 1.33 1.53
N SER A 58 -10.01 0.20 1.02
CA SER A 58 -11.39 -0.23 1.25
C SER A 58 -11.70 -0.40 2.73
N GLU A 59 -10.80 -1.00 3.49
CA GLU A 59 -11.01 -1.20 4.91
C GLU A 59 -11.00 0.13 5.68
N ILE A 60 -10.13 1.06 5.30
CA ILE A 60 -10.12 2.41 5.90
C ILE A 60 -11.44 3.13 5.62
N LEU A 61 -11.94 3.08 4.40
CA LEU A 61 -13.21 3.72 4.04
C LEU A 61 -14.39 3.08 4.74
N ASN A 62 -14.32 1.77 5.03
CA ASN A 62 -15.38 1.06 5.74
C ASN A 62 -15.49 1.46 7.22
N THR A 63 -14.52 2.20 7.75
CA THR A 63 -14.63 2.75 9.11
C THR A 63 -15.57 3.94 9.20
N GLY A 64 -16.13 4.39 8.06
CA GLY A 64 -17.04 5.51 8.01
C GLY A 64 -16.41 6.83 7.57
N VAL A 65 -15.13 6.81 7.23
CA VAL A 65 -14.43 7.99 6.73
C VAL A 65 -14.85 8.28 5.30
N ASN A 66 -15.19 9.53 5.01
CA ASN A 66 -15.50 9.96 3.67
C ASN A 66 -14.21 10.18 2.89
N ARG A 67 -14.07 9.55 1.72
CA ARG A 67 -12.86 9.67 0.89
C ARG A 67 -12.54 11.12 0.53
N ASP A 68 -13.55 11.98 0.42
CA ASP A 68 -13.36 13.40 0.10
C ASP A 68 -12.70 14.17 1.24
N ASP A 69 -12.65 13.60 2.44
CA ASP A 69 -11.98 14.18 3.59
C ASP A 69 -10.50 13.79 3.67
N ILE A 70 -10.03 12.91 2.79
CA ILE A 70 -8.62 12.52 2.74
C ILE A 70 -7.88 13.51 1.87
N LEU A 71 -7.03 14.34 2.49
CA LEU A 71 -6.32 15.44 1.84
C LEU A 71 -5.12 14.98 1.03
N SER A 72 -4.45 13.94 1.49
CA SER A 72 -3.25 13.45 0.81
C SER A 72 -3.00 11.98 1.12
N ILE A 73 -2.26 11.34 0.23
CA ILE A 73 -1.76 9.96 0.40
C ILE A 73 -0.25 10.03 0.27
N THR A 74 0.45 9.49 1.25
CA THR A 74 1.91 9.43 1.25
C THR A 74 2.36 7.98 1.33
N PHE A 75 3.53 7.72 0.75
CA PHE A 75 4.11 6.38 0.75
C PHE A 75 5.52 6.39 1.31
N THR A 76 5.83 5.39 2.15
CA THR A 76 7.19 5.03 2.51
C THR A 76 7.42 3.64 1.94
N THR A 77 8.49 3.46 1.19
CA THR A 77 8.79 2.20 0.53
C THR A 77 10.15 1.69 0.94
N GLN A 78 10.47 0.44 0.55
CA GLN A 78 11.76 -0.16 0.85
C GLN A 78 12.90 0.39 -0.01
N GLY A 79 12.62 1.29 -0.95
CA GLY A 79 13.62 2.11 -1.61
C GLY A 79 14.35 1.49 -2.79
N GLU A 80 14.78 0.25 -2.70
CA GLU A 80 15.59 -0.40 -3.74
C GLU A 80 14.85 -1.47 -4.53
N THR A 81 13.55 -1.63 -4.30
CA THR A 81 12.72 -2.56 -5.05
C THR A 81 12.16 -1.86 -6.28
N PHE A 82 12.38 -2.42 -7.44
CA PHE A 82 11.86 -1.87 -8.69
C PHE A 82 11.51 -3.00 -9.65
N LEU A 83 10.75 -2.67 -10.67
CA LEU A 83 10.45 -3.59 -11.76
C LEU A 83 10.33 -2.82 -13.07
N CYS A 84 10.46 -3.55 -14.17
CA CYS A 84 10.28 -2.99 -15.50
C CYS A 84 8.88 -3.29 -16.01
N VAL A 85 8.26 -2.31 -16.65
CA VAL A 85 6.94 -2.47 -17.24
C VAL A 85 6.99 -2.11 -18.73
N ASP A 86 6.05 -2.62 -19.50
CA ASP A 86 5.91 -2.25 -20.90
C ASP A 86 5.16 -0.92 -21.03
N LYS A 87 4.90 -0.47 -22.26
CA LYS A 87 4.21 0.80 -22.53
C LYS A 87 2.78 0.83 -21.97
N GLY A 88 2.16 -0.32 -21.81
CA GLY A 88 0.82 -0.43 -21.23
C GLY A 88 0.82 -0.54 -19.71
N GLY A 89 1.99 -0.48 -19.07
CA GLY A 89 2.11 -0.64 -17.64
C GLY A 89 2.12 -2.08 -17.16
N LYS A 90 2.23 -3.04 -18.07
CA LYS A 90 2.26 -4.46 -17.72
C LYS A 90 3.66 -4.85 -17.26
N PRO A 91 3.80 -5.52 -16.10
CA PRO A 91 5.11 -5.94 -15.62
C PRO A 91 5.81 -6.91 -16.56
N LEU A 92 7.09 -6.69 -16.80
CA LEU A 92 7.95 -7.60 -17.55
C LEU A 92 8.59 -8.65 -16.64
N THR A 93 8.71 -8.33 -15.34
CA THR A 93 9.24 -9.23 -14.30
C THR A 93 8.38 -9.11 -13.05
N ARG A 94 8.65 -9.94 -12.07
CA ARG A 94 8.05 -9.84 -10.74
C ARG A 94 9.03 -9.31 -9.73
#